data_ea2b5de1796941f1c3561355d33c771e
#
_entry.id   ea2b5de1796941f1c3561355d33c771e
#
_cell.length_a   1.000
_cell.length_b   1.000
_cell.length_c   1.000
_cell.angle_alpha   90.00
_cell.angle_beta   90.00
_cell.angle_gamma   90.00
#
_symmetry.space_group_name_H-M   'P 1'
#
loop_
_entity.id
_entity.type
_entity.pdbx_description
1 polymer ?
#
loop_
_entity_poly.entity_id
_entity_poly.type
_entity_poly.pdbx_seq_one_letter_code
_entity_poly.pdbx_strand_id
1 'polypeptide(L)'
;MEGCITVGDIKRDLEYTKEIFNMVKRNRNKKDIVLNGLITLFEDTAVCLSCFPEHEQIVEYFCGLQCEDKELSKDELDIFLFNINAAIKDTERQLKGLNYNQILFE
;
A
#
# COMPACT_ATOMS: atom_id res chain seq x y z
N MET A 1 -15.84 14.81 12.54
CA MET A 1 -15.79 15.84 11.50
C MET A 1 -15.30 15.20 10.20
N GLU A 2 -16.03 15.42 9.13
CA GLU A 2 -15.66 14.87 7.84
C GLU A 2 -14.34 15.49 7.36
N GLY A 3 -13.50 14.69 6.73
CA GLY A 3 -12.24 15.13 6.18
C GLY A 3 -11.07 15.12 7.17
N CYS A 4 -11.32 14.88 8.45
CA CYS A 4 -10.25 14.81 9.43
C CYS A 4 -9.67 13.40 9.50
N ILE A 5 -8.35 13.29 9.45
CA ILE A 5 -7.64 12.03 9.59
C ILE A 5 -6.82 12.06 10.88
N THR A 6 -7.09 11.12 11.77
CA THR A 6 -6.39 11.02 13.05
C THR A 6 -5.25 10.01 12.98
N VAL A 7 -4.39 10.04 13.98
CA VAL A 7 -3.33 9.02 14.15
C VAL A 7 -3.94 7.62 14.21
N GLY A 8 -5.08 7.47 14.88
CA GLY A 8 -5.78 6.19 14.96
C GLY A 8 -6.23 5.67 13.60
N ASP A 9 -6.70 6.57 12.72
CA ASP A 9 -7.10 6.21 11.37
C ASP A 9 -5.92 5.68 10.58
N ILE A 10 -4.77 6.35 10.66
CA ILE A 10 -3.57 5.92 9.96
C ILE A 10 -3.05 4.61 10.52
N LYS A 11 -3.11 4.41 11.85
CA LYS A 11 -2.69 3.15 12.47
C LYS A 11 -3.54 1.98 12.00
N ARG A 12 -4.86 2.18 11.86
CA ARG A 12 -5.75 1.14 11.32
C ARG A 12 -5.44 0.83 9.86
N ASP A 13 -5.24 1.87 9.06
CA ASP A 13 -4.85 1.69 7.66
C ASP A 13 -3.52 0.95 7.56
N LEU A 14 -2.59 1.27 8.45
CA LEU A 14 -1.29 0.63 8.46
C LEU A 14 -1.39 -0.86 8.75
N GLU A 15 -2.25 -1.26 9.72
CA GLU A 15 -2.48 -2.66 10.01
C GLU A 15 -3.08 -3.40 8.81
N TYR A 16 -4.06 -2.79 8.14
CA TYR A 16 -4.64 -3.32 6.91
C TYR A 16 -3.57 -3.44 5.81
N THR A 17 -2.76 -2.39 5.66
CA THR A 17 -1.66 -2.38 4.68
C THR A 17 -0.70 -3.54 4.92
N LYS A 18 -0.33 -3.79 6.18
CA LYS A 18 0.56 -4.89 6.54
C LYS A 18 -0.06 -6.25 6.21
N GLU A 19 -1.35 -6.42 6.45
CA GLU A 19 -2.05 -7.68 6.13
C GLU A 19 -2.01 -7.95 4.63
N ILE A 20 -2.34 -6.94 3.81
CA ILE A 20 -2.32 -7.08 2.35
C ILE A 20 -0.89 -7.33 1.86
N PHE A 21 0.07 -6.59 2.39
CA PHE A 21 1.49 -6.77 2.04
C PHE A 21 1.96 -8.20 2.31
N ASN A 22 1.64 -8.73 3.50
CA ASN A 22 2.02 -10.10 3.86
C ASN A 22 1.31 -11.14 2.99
N MET A 23 0.06 -10.89 2.62
CA MET A 23 -0.68 -11.76 1.72
C MET A 23 0.00 -11.85 0.36
N VAL A 24 0.39 -10.71 -0.20
CA VAL A 24 1.11 -10.67 -1.48
C VAL A 24 2.44 -11.43 -1.39
N LYS A 25 3.19 -11.20 -0.32
CA LYS A 25 4.48 -11.88 -0.11
C LYS A 25 4.33 -13.40 -0.05
N ARG A 26 3.30 -13.88 0.64
CA ARG A 26 3.06 -15.33 0.78
C ARG A 26 2.55 -15.98 -0.49
N ASN A 27 1.96 -15.20 -1.39
CA ASN A 27 1.32 -15.71 -2.60
C ASN A 27 2.00 -15.20 -3.87
N ARG A 28 3.31 -15.02 -3.83
CA ARG A 28 4.08 -14.44 -4.95
C ARG A 28 3.87 -15.16 -6.27
N ASN A 29 3.58 -16.46 -6.23
CA ASN A 29 3.40 -17.27 -7.43
C ASN A 29 1.96 -17.27 -7.95
N LYS A 30 1.06 -16.54 -7.28
CA LYS A 30 -0.35 -16.48 -7.65
C LYS A 30 -0.65 -15.09 -8.21
N LYS A 31 -0.62 -14.99 -9.54
CA LYS A 31 -0.77 -13.74 -10.27
C LYS A 31 -1.97 -12.91 -9.82
N ASP A 32 -3.15 -13.53 -9.73
CA ASP A 32 -4.37 -12.79 -9.39
C ASP A 32 -4.30 -12.19 -8.00
N ILE A 33 -3.78 -12.94 -7.04
CA ILE A 33 -3.62 -12.46 -5.66
C ILE A 33 -2.62 -11.31 -5.61
N VAL A 34 -1.50 -11.45 -6.31
CA VAL A 34 -0.45 -10.43 -6.35
C VAL A 34 -0.99 -9.13 -6.94
N LEU A 35 -1.60 -9.19 -8.12
CA LEU A 35 -2.08 -7.99 -8.80
C LEU A 35 -3.22 -7.32 -8.03
N ASN A 36 -4.19 -8.09 -7.53
CA ASN A 36 -5.27 -7.53 -6.73
C ASN A 36 -4.76 -6.91 -5.43
N GLY A 37 -3.81 -7.55 -4.78
CA GLY A 37 -3.19 -7.03 -3.56
C GLY A 37 -2.44 -5.74 -3.81
N LEU A 38 -1.65 -5.66 -4.88
CA LEU A 38 -0.92 -4.44 -5.23
C LEU A 38 -1.88 -3.30 -5.58
N ILE A 39 -2.94 -3.57 -6.32
CA ILE A 39 -3.95 -2.56 -6.64
C ILE A 39 -4.56 -2.01 -5.34
N THR A 40 -4.93 -2.89 -4.42
CA THR A 40 -5.48 -2.50 -3.13
C THR A 40 -4.48 -1.62 -2.36
N LEU A 41 -3.20 -1.99 -2.33
CA LEU A 41 -2.18 -1.21 -1.63
C LEU A 41 -2.04 0.20 -2.20
N PHE A 42 -2.14 0.35 -3.51
CA PHE A 42 -1.98 1.67 -4.14
C PHE A 42 -3.28 2.49 -4.20
N GLU A 43 -4.44 1.86 -4.08
CA GLU A 43 -5.73 2.59 -4.11
C GLU A 43 -6.29 2.88 -2.73
N ASP A 44 -6.20 1.92 -1.82
CA ASP A 44 -6.95 1.94 -0.57
C ASP A 44 -6.12 2.28 0.67
N THR A 45 -4.82 2.52 0.52
CA THR A 45 -3.97 2.84 1.66
C THR A 45 -3.29 4.20 1.48
N ALA A 46 -3.42 5.04 2.49
CA ALA A 46 -2.82 6.37 2.48
C ALA A 46 -1.28 6.30 2.54
N VAL A 47 -0.74 5.22 3.09
CA VAL A 47 0.71 5.04 3.24
C VAL A 47 1.41 5.05 1.89
N CYS A 48 0.84 4.34 0.91
CA CYS A 48 1.45 4.25 -0.41
C CYS A 48 1.29 5.54 -1.21
N LEU A 49 0.22 6.28 -0.99
CA LEU A 49 -0.03 7.53 -1.71
C LEU A 49 1.04 8.58 -1.44
N SER A 50 1.51 8.67 -0.19
CA SER A 50 2.54 9.66 0.18
C SER A 50 3.91 9.33 -0.40
N CYS A 51 4.17 8.05 -0.72
CA CYS A 51 5.46 7.61 -1.24
C CYS A 51 5.46 7.41 -2.76
N PHE A 52 4.29 7.32 -3.37
CA PHE A 52 4.14 7.06 -4.80
C PHE A 52 3.19 8.09 -5.43
N PRO A 53 3.71 9.29 -5.77
CA PRO A 53 2.86 10.36 -6.30
C PRO A 53 2.18 9.99 -7.62
N GLU A 54 2.71 9.03 -8.37
CA GLU A 54 2.13 8.58 -9.64
C GLU A 54 1.31 7.30 -9.48
N HIS A 55 0.68 7.14 -8.31
CA HIS A 55 -0.05 5.91 -7.98
C HIS A 55 -1.16 5.56 -8.99
N GLU A 56 -1.82 6.54 -9.57
CA GLU A 56 -2.87 6.30 -10.57
C GLU A 56 -2.31 5.58 -11.80
N GLN A 57 -1.15 6.01 -12.27
CA GLN A 57 -0.49 5.38 -13.41
C GLN A 57 -0.03 3.96 -13.07
N ILE A 58 0.44 3.77 -11.84
CA ILE A 58 0.86 2.46 -11.38
C ILE A 58 -0.33 1.51 -11.31
N VAL A 59 -1.47 1.96 -10.79
CA VAL A 59 -2.69 1.15 -10.75
C VAL A 59 -3.17 0.81 -12.15
N GLU A 60 -3.15 1.76 -13.07
CA GLU A 60 -3.49 1.49 -14.47
C GLU A 60 -2.58 0.43 -15.09
N TYR A 61 -1.30 0.48 -14.77
CA TYR A 61 -0.35 -0.54 -15.23
C TYR A 61 -0.74 -1.93 -14.71
N PHE A 62 -1.05 -2.06 -13.42
CA PHE A 62 -1.48 -3.34 -12.87
C PHE A 62 -2.78 -3.84 -13.48
N CYS A 63 -3.74 -2.96 -13.68
CA CYS A 63 -5.01 -3.31 -14.33
C CYS A 63 -4.78 -3.78 -15.77
N GLY A 64 -3.86 -3.12 -16.49
CA GLY A 64 -3.47 -3.55 -17.83
C GLY A 64 -2.90 -4.95 -17.85
N LEU A 65 -2.05 -5.29 -16.87
CA LEU A 65 -1.50 -6.63 -16.76
C LEU A 65 -2.60 -7.68 -16.55
N GLN A 66 -3.60 -7.36 -15.72
CA GLN A 66 -4.74 -8.26 -15.51
C GLN A 66 -5.54 -8.46 -16.78
N CYS A 67 -5.84 -7.36 -17.48
CA CYS A 67 -6.64 -7.42 -18.71
C CYS A 67 -5.95 -8.18 -19.83
N GLU A 68 -4.62 -8.07 -19.91
CA GLU A 68 -3.81 -8.73 -20.93
C GLU A 68 -3.33 -10.13 -20.53
N ASP A 69 -3.72 -10.59 -19.36
CA ASP A 69 -3.30 -11.86 -18.78
C ASP A 69 -1.77 -11.98 -18.69
N LYS A 70 -1.13 -10.89 -18.28
CA LYS A 70 0.32 -10.82 -18.09
C LYS A 70 0.65 -10.80 -16.60
N GLU A 71 1.87 -11.16 -16.28
CA GLU A 71 2.38 -11.16 -14.91
C GLU A 71 3.43 -10.07 -14.74
N LEU A 72 3.57 -9.56 -13.50
CA LEU A 72 4.73 -8.76 -13.15
C LEU A 72 5.97 -9.65 -13.17
N SER A 73 7.08 -9.11 -13.66
CA SER A 73 8.35 -9.82 -13.52
C SER A 73 8.71 -9.94 -12.04
N LYS A 74 9.52 -10.94 -11.72
CA LYS A 74 9.99 -11.15 -10.35
C LYS A 74 10.75 -9.92 -9.85
N ASP A 75 11.58 -9.31 -10.69
CA ASP A 75 12.37 -8.15 -10.31
C ASP A 75 11.49 -6.93 -10.03
N GLU A 76 10.47 -6.69 -10.86
CA GLU A 76 9.50 -5.60 -10.62
C GLU A 76 8.75 -5.81 -9.32
N LEU A 77 8.29 -7.03 -9.06
CA LEU A 77 7.59 -7.34 -7.83
C LEU A 77 8.48 -7.11 -6.62
N ASP A 78 9.73 -7.52 -6.67
CA ASP A 78 10.69 -7.30 -5.58
C ASP A 78 10.89 -5.82 -5.31
N ILE A 79 10.99 -4.99 -6.36
CA ILE A 79 11.13 -3.54 -6.22
C ILE A 79 9.90 -2.94 -5.56
N PHE A 80 8.70 -3.30 -6.00
CA PHE A 80 7.46 -2.80 -5.40
C PHE A 80 7.35 -3.21 -3.94
N LEU A 81 7.63 -4.46 -3.61
CA LEU A 81 7.57 -4.95 -2.23
C LEU A 81 8.58 -4.24 -1.34
N PHE A 82 9.78 -4.01 -1.84
CA PHE A 82 10.80 -3.28 -1.10
C PHE A 82 10.34 -1.86 -0.77
N ASN A 83 9.82 -1.15 -1.76
CA ASN A 83 9.35 0.23 -1.59
C ASN A 83 8.15 0.32 -0.66
N ILE A 84 7.21 -0.62 -0.77
CA ILE A 84 6.04 -0.68 0.12
C ILE A 84 6.48 -0.95 1.56
N ASN A 85 7.40 -1.88 1.76
CA ASN A 85 7.92 -2.17 3.09
C ASN A 85 8.62 -0.95 3.71
N ALA A 86 9.39 -0.23 2.91
CA ALA A 86 10.05 1.00 3.36
C ALA A 86 9.02 2.06 3.76
N ALA A 87 7.94 2.21 2.98
CA ALA A 87 6.85 3.14 3.28
C ALA A 87 6.15 2.78 4.59
N ILE A 88 5.89 1.49 4.81
CA ILE A 88 5.26 1.01 6.05
C ILE A 88 6.15 1.36 7.25
N LYS A 89 7.43 1.06 7.19
CA LYS A 89 8.36 1.33 8.28
C LYS A 89 8.52 2.82 8.54
N ASP A 90 8.57 3.63 7.50
CA ASP A 90 8.66 5.07 7.64
C ASP A 90 7.42 5.64 8.32
N THR A 91 6.24 5.18 7.93
CA THR A 91 4.98 5.60 8.55
C THR A 91 4.92 5.19 10.02
N GLU A 92 5.34 3.98 10.36
CA GLU A 92 5.42 3.53 11.75
C GLU A 92 6.30 4.44 12.58
N ARG A 93 7.44 4.85 12.03
CA ARG A 93 8.39 5.74 12.70
C ARG A 93 7.77 7.11 12.94
N GLN A 94 7.09 7.66 11.94
CA GLN A 94 6.45 8.96 12.06
C GLN A 94 5.32 8.98 13.07
N LEU A 95 4.60 7.87 13.22
CA LEU A 95 3.48 7.76 14.18
C LEU A 95 3.92 7.45 15.59
N LYS A 96 5.17 7.05 15.77
CA LYS A 96 5.68 6.68 17.09
C LYS A 96 5.61 7.85 18.07
N GLY A 97 5.01 7.63 19.22
CA GLY A 97 4.90 8.64 20.26
C GLY A 97 3.76 9.62 20.07
N LEU A 98 2.99 9.52 18.99
CA LEU A 98 1.86 10.41 18.76
C LEU A 98 0.61 9.89 19.46
N ASN A 99 -0.25 10.84 19.86
CA ASN A 99 -1.53 10.54 20.50
C ASN A 99 -2.49 9.91 19.50
N TYR A 100 -3.18 8.85 19.91
CA TYR A 100 -4.12 8.12 19.04
C TYR A 100 -5.19 9.04 18.43
N ASN A 101 -5.67 10.02 19.20
CA ASN A 101 -6.73 10.94 18.75
C ASN A 101 -6.18 12.20 18.08
N GLN A 102 -4.89 12.33 17.92
CA GLN A 102 -4.29 13.50 17.29
C GLN A 102 -4.71 13.57 15.81
N ILE A 103 -5.14 14.76 15.39
CA ILE A 103 -5.52 15.00 13.99
C ILE A 103 -4.25 15.31 13.19
N LEU A 104 -4.03 14.56 12.10
CA LEU A 104 -2.88 14.75 11.21
C LEU A 104 -3.25 15.58 9.99
N PHE A 105 -4.46 15.41 9.49
CA PHE A 105 -4.97 16.11 8.30
C PHE A 105 -6.38 16.58 8.55
N GLU A 106 -6.67 17.78 8.12
CA GLU A 106 -8.01 18.37 8.18
C GLU A 106 -8.61 18.55 6.80
#